data_ab75ab2f779f81caecbf772b810b0716
#
_entry.id   ab75ab2f779f81caecbf772b810b0716
#
_cell.length_a   1.000
_cell.length_b   1.000
_cell.length_c   1.000
_cell.angle_alpha   90.00
_cell.angle_beta   90.00
_cell.angle_gamma   90.00
#
_symmetry.space_group_name_H-M   'P 1'
#
loop_
_entity.id
_entity.type
_entity.pdbx_description
1 polymer ?
#
loop_
_entity_poly.entity_id
_entity_poly.type
_entity_poly.pdbx_seq_one_letter_code
_entity_poly.pdbx_strand_id
1 'polypeptide(L)'
;YKIRRGKLNHIFISHLHGDHYFGLIGLISSMALLNREQPLHLFAPPGLEEIIALQLKVASTTLPYELVFHPLNKEEVILDTPKFSVETFHTQHRIPCWGFLIKEKKLPRKLDKEKAINLNIPAAFYSSLKMGYDYTAKDGSVVYNKQVTLPNSPAKSYVYCADTIYDERLINIAKN
;
A
#
# COMPACT_ATOMS: atom_id res chain seq x y z
N TYR A 1 -17.61 8.36 -3.61
CA TYR A 1 -16.90 7.37 -2.78
C TYR A 1 -16.81 7.88 -1.35
N LYS A 2 -17.30 7.09 -0.36
CA LYS A 2 -17.11 7.40 1.06
C LYS A 2 -15.73 6.89 1.50
N ILE A 3 -14.70 7.71 1.36
CA ILE A 3 -13.37 7.39 1.89
C ILE A 3 -13.40 7.65 3.40
N ARG A 4 -13.11 6.60 4.18
CA ARG A 4 -13.00 6.71 5.64
C ARG A 4 -11.64 7.31 5.99
N ARG A 5 -11.58 8.62 6.23
CA ARG A 5 -10.34 9.37 6.54
C ARG A 5 -9.53 8.74 7.70
N GLY A 6 -10.18 8.20 8.71
CA GLY A 6 -9.50 7.52 9.82
C GLY A 6 -8.77 6.23 9.44
N LYS A 7 -8.92 5.72 8.21
CA LYS A 7 -8.18 4.56 7.68
C LYS A 7 -7.02 4.93 6.75
N LEU A 8 -6.83 6.21 6.46
CA LEU A 8 -5.70 6.70 5.66
C LEU A 8 -4.48 6.81 6.55
N ASN A 9 -3.52 5.91 6.41
CA ASN A 9 -2.29 5.91 7.21
C ASN A 9 -1.06 6.32 6.39
N HIS A 10 -1.17 6.35 5.07
CA HIS A 10 -0.07 6.69 4.17
C HIS A 10 -0.56 7.67 3.11
N ILE A 11 0.22 8.71 2.87
CA ILE A 11 0.00 9.71 1.82
C ILE A 11 1.26 9.80 0.99
N PHE A 12 1.11 9.84 -0.32
CA PHE A 12 2.22 9.91 -1.28
C PHE A 12 2.07 11.19 -2.09
N ILE A 13 3.07 12.07 -2.04
CA ILE A 13 3.11 13.33 -2.78
C ILE A 13 4.19 13.20 -3.86
N SER A 14 3.77 13.38 -5.11
CA SER A 14 4.66 13.20 -6.26
C SER A 14 5.68 14.32 -6.40
N HIS A 15 5.27 15.57 -6.24
CA HIS A 15 6.12 16.75 -6.39
C HIS A 15 5.51 17.98 -5.72
N LEU A 16 6.27 19.07 -5.66
CA LEU A 16 5.92 20.26 -4.88
C LEU A 16 5.32 21.41 -5.72
N HIS A 17 4.58 21.12 -6.81
CA HIS A 17 3.67 22.10 -7.40
C HIS A 17 2.41 22.21 -6.54
N GLY A 18 1.85 23.40 -6.41
CA GLY A 18 0.80 23.69 -5.45
C GLY A 18 -0.46 22.88 -5.62
N ASP A 19 -0.87 22.62 -6.86
CA ASP A 19 -2.04 21.81 -7.21
C ASP A 19 -1.93 20.35 -6.79
N HIS A 20 -0.71 19.88 -6.43
CA HIS A 20 -0.46 18.52 -5.98
C HIS A 20 -0.40 18.37 -4.44
N TYR A 21 -0.16 19.46 -3.68
CA TYR A 21 -0.04 19.32 -2.23
C TYR A 21 -0.69 20.44 -1.40
N PHE A 22 -1.14 21.57 -1.96
CA PHE A 22 -1.71 22.67 -1.15
C PHE A 22 -2.92 22.25 -0.32
N GLY A 23 -3.67 21.26 -0.75
CA GLY A 23 -4.77 20.69 0.02
C GLY A 23 -4.34 19.85 1.22
N LEU A 24 -3.06 19.49 1.32
CA LEU A 24 -2.56 18.54 2.32
C LEU A 24 -2.67 19.09 3.74
N ILE A 25 -2.33 20.35 3.96
CA ILE A 25 -2.41 20.98 5.29
C ILE A 25 -3.85 21.00 5.81
N GLY A 26 -4.83 21.27 4.95
CA GLY A 26 -6.26 21.20 5.28
C GLY A 26 -6.70 19.78 5.67
N LEU A 27 -6.21 18.76 4.96
CA LEU A 27 -6.47 17.36 5.27
C LEU A 27 -5.86 16.98 6.63
N ILE A 28 -4.60 17.31 6.88
CA ILE A 28 -3.89 17.06 8.15
C ILE A 28 -4.65 17.71 9.32
N SER A 29 -5.02 18.98 9.21
CA SER A 29 -5.77 19.70 10.22
C SER A 29 -7.17 19.10 10.44
N SER A 30 -7.85 18.70 9.37
CA SER A 30 -9.16 18.03 9.47
C SER A 30 -9.08 16.68 10.16
N MET A 31 -8.00 15.93 9.98
CA MET A 31 -7.77 14.66 10.67
C MET A 31 -7.55 14.89 12.17
N ALA A 32 -6.86 15.98 12.56
CA ALA A 32 -6.70 16.36 13.95
C ALA A 32 -8.05 16.71 14.62
N LEU A 33 -8.88 17.52 13.95
CA LEU A 33 -10.23 17.86 14.43
C LEU A 33 -11.16 16.65 14.57
N LEU A 34 -10.89 15.57 13.85
CA LEU A 34 -11.64 14.31 13.92
C LEU A 34 -11.02 13.29 14.89
N ASN A 35 -10.21 13.77 15.83
CA ASN A 35 -9.58 12.98 16.88
C ASN A 35 -8.76 11.80 16.36
N ARG A 36 -7.95 12.03 15.31
CA ARG A 36 -6.97 11.03 14.88
C ARG A 36 -5.90 10.88 15.96
N GLU A 37 -5.57 9.65 16.33
CA GLU A 37 -4.50 9.32 17.28
C GLU A 37 -3.36 8.53 16.58
N GLN A 38 -3.69 7.82 15.50
CA GLN A 38 -2.74 6.97 14.79
C GLN A 38 -1.75 7.81 13.98
N PRO A 39 -0.47 7.41 13.91
CA PRO A 39 0.53 8.07 13.06
C PRO A 39 0.07 8.19 11.60
N LEU A 40 0.44 9.29 10.96
CA LEU A 40 0.25 9.51 9.53
C LEU A 40 1.60 9.56 8.84
N HIS A 41 1.84 8.60 7.94
CA HIS A 41 3.08 8.51 7.17
C HIS A 41 2.95 9.32 5.88
N LEU A 42 3.89 10.22 5.64
CA LEU A 42 3.91 11.11 4.49
C LEU A 42 5.19 10.86 3.67
N PHE A 43 5.02 10.26 2.50
CA PHE A 43 6.09 10.04 1.53
C PHE A 43 6.09 11.18 0.52
N ALA A 44 7.16 11.97 0.51
CA ALA A 44 7.17 13.22 -0.26
C ALA A 44 8.60 13.64 -0.65
N PRO A 45 8.76 14.48 -1.69
CA PRO A 45 10.03 15.12 -1.97
C PRO A 45 10.57 15.90 -0.74
N PRO A 46 11.89 15.98 -0.56
CA PRO A 46 12.49 16.85 0.45
C PRO A 46 11.96 18.28 0.38
N GLY A 47 11.86 18.95 1.53
CA GLY A 47 11.31 20.29 1.68
C GLY A 47 9.83 20.36 2.06
N LEU A 48 9.03 19.32 1.81
CA LEU A 48 7.61 19.34 2.23
C LEU A 48 7.47 19.34 3.76
N GLU A 49 8.36 18.64 4.47
CA GLU A 49 8.39 18.63 5.93
C GLU A 49 8.50 20.04 6.52
N GLU A 50 9.45 20.83 6.00
CA GLU A 50 9.69 22.23 6.44
C GLU A 50 8.48 23.11 6.15
N ILE A 51 7.85 22.94 4.97
CA ILE A 51 6.64 23.68 4.58
C ILE A 51 5.49 23.39 5.56
N ILE A 52 5.22 22.13 5.85
CA ILE A 52 4.13 21.73 6.76
C ILE A 52 4.45 22.18 8.19
N ALA A 53 5.68 22.00 8.64
CA ALA A 53 6.11 22.45 9.97
C ALA A 53 5.93 23.97 10.13
N LEU A 54 6.30 24.76 9.12
CA LEU A 54 6.12 26.21 9.12
C LEU A 54 4.63 26.58 9.18
N GLN A 55 3.79 25.94 8.37
CA GLN A 55 2.34 26.22 8.36
C GLN A 55 1.69 25.91 9.71
N LEU A 56 2.02 24.76 10.33
CA LEU A 56 1.52 24.40 11.66
C LEU A 56 2.00 25.38 12.72
N LYS A 57 3.28 25.78 12.67
CA LYS A 57 3.88 26.74 13.59
C LYS A 57 3.19 28.12 13.51
N VAL A 58 3.01 28.66 12.32
CA VAL A 58 2.37 29.98 12.10
C VAL A 58 0.90 29.93 12.54
N ALA A 59 0.22 28.82 12.33
CA ALA A 59 -1.16 28.61 12.76
C ALA A 59 -1.27 28.27 14.26
N SER A 60 -0.18 28.21 15.03
CA SER A 60 -0.15 27.75 16.42
C SER A 60 -0.89 26.42 16.64
N THR A 61 -0.77 25.53 15.65
CA THR A 61 -1.50 24.23 15.63
C THR A 61 -0.58 23.11 16.11
N THR A 62 -1.04 22.38 17.14
CA THR A 62 -0.42 21.13 17.58
C THR A 62 -1.29 19.96 17.12
N LEU A 63 -0.69 18.98 16.48
CA LEU A 63 -1.39 17.77 16.05
C LEU A 63 -1.48 16.79 17.22
N PRO A 64 -2.65 16.14 17.46
CA PRO A 64 -2.80 15.10 18.47
C PRO A 64 -2.22 13.74 18.05
N TYR A 65 -1.59 13.65 16.88
CA TYR A 65 -0.97 12.46 16.32
C TYR A 65 0.39 12.78 15.69
N GLU A 66 1.20 11.76 15.55
CA GLU A 66 2.52 11.86 14.91
C GLU A 66 2.38 11.98 13.39
N LEU A 67 3.12 12.92 12.79
CA LEU A 67 3.29 13.05 11.35
C LEU A 67 4.72 12.57 11.00
N VAL A 68 4.81 11.40 10.36
CA VAL A 68 6.08 10.75 10.05
C VAL A 68 6.45 11.03 8.60
N PHE A 69 7.53 11.76 8.35
CA PHE A 69 8.02 12.08 7.01
C PHE A 69 9.00 11.01 6.51
N HIS A 70 8.81 10.63 5.26
CA HIS A 70 9.66 9.71 4.51
C HIS A 70 10.12 10.43 3.23
N PRO A 71 11.34 11.00 3.21
CA PRO A 71 11.82 11.76 2.05
C PRO A 71 12.08 10.84 0.86
N LEU A 72 11.58 11.22 -0.32
CA LEU A 72 11.81 10.53 -1.58
C LEU A 72 13.13 11.01 -2.19
N ASN A 73 14.17 10.19 -2.13
CA ASN A 73 15.51 10.53 -2.58
C ASN A 73 16.04 9.65 -3.71
N LYS A 74 15.46 8.46 -3.90
CA LYS A 74 15.88 7.48 -4.92
C LYS A 74 14.71 6.58 -5.31
N GLU A 75 14.85 5.90 -6.43
CA GLU A 75 13.91 4.85 -6.86
C GLU A 75 14.12 3.61 -5.99
N GLU A 76 13.10 3.23 -5.23
CA GLU A 76 13.14 2.07 -4.33
C GLU A 76 11.73 1.63 -3.90
N VAL A 77 11.66 0.50 -3.21
CA VAL A 77 10.45 0.09 -2.47
C VAL A 77 10.37 0.94 -1.20
N ILE A 78 9.44 1.89 -1.17
CA ILE A 78 9.25 2.84 -0.06
C ILE A 78 8.27 2.35 0.99
N LEU A 79 7.44 1.38 0.67
CA LEU A 79 6.51 0.74 1.60
C LEU A 79 6.34 -0.72 1.24
N ASP A 80 6.54 -1.60 2.21
CA ASP A 80 6.29 -3.03 2.06
C ASP A 80 5.43 -3.56 3.20
N THR A 81 4.24 -4.06 2.86
CA THR A 81 3.27 -4.60 3.79
C THR A 81 2.97 -6.08 3.45
N PRO A 82 2.33 -6.83 4.34
CA PRO A 82 1.88 -8.18 3.99
C PRO A 82 0.90 -8.26 2.82
N LYS A 83 0.24 -7.16 2.45
CA LYS A 83 -0.82 -7.13 1.42
C LYS A 83 -0.39 -6.48 0.12
N PHE A 84 0.49 -5.49 0.16
CA PHE A 84 0.95 -4.75 -1.01
C PHE A 84 2.32 -4.11 -0.75
N SER A 85 3.02 -3.78 -1.83
CA SER A 85 4.21 -2.92 -1.82
C SER A 85 3.96 -1.65 -2.61
N VAL A 86 4.74 -0.61 -2.32
CA VAL A 86 4.79 0.64 -3.09
C VAL A 86 6.23 0.89 -3.48
N GLU A 87 6.46 0.96 -4.79
CA GLU A 87 7.74 1.33 -5.39
C GLU A 87 7.63 2.74 -5.94
N THR A 88 8.68 3.55 -5.80
CA THR A 88 8.75 4.88 -6.40
C THR A 88 9.71 4.90 -7.57
N PHE A 89 9.41 5.75 -8.56
CA PHE A 89 10.23 5.97 -9.74
C PHE A 89 10.19 7.44 -10.15
N HIS A 90 11.24 7.92 -10.81
CA HIS A 90 11.28 9.27 -11.35
C HIS A 90 10.40 9.43 -12.59
N THR A 91 9.71 10.56 -12.67
CA THR A 91 9.06 11.02 -13.90
C THR A 91 9.78 12.23 -14.47
N GLN A 92 9.63 12.48 -15.77
CA GLN A 92 10.30 13.59 -16.44
C GLN A 92 9.46 14.87 -16.34
N HIS A 93 9.81 15.70 -15.40
CA HIS A 93 9.15 16.98 -15.13
C HIS A 93 10.17 18.08 -14.82
N ARG A 94 9.75 19.35 -14.83
CA ARG A 94 10.63 20.52 -14.60
C ARG A 94 11.19 20.65 -13.17
N ILE A 95 10.56 19.97 -12.20
CA ILE A 95 11.07 19.84 -10.83
C ILE A 95 11.13 18.35 -10.48
N PRO A 96 11.86 17.93 -9.43
CA PRO A 96 11.88 16.54 -9.00
C PRO A 96 10.46 16.01 -8.81
N CYS A 97 10.10 14.98 -9.57
CA CYS A 97 8.76 14.42 -9.60
C CYS A 97 8.83 12.89 -9.57
N TRP A 98 7.94 12.30 -8.79
CA TRP A 98 7.90 10.88 -8.48
C TRP A 98 6.58 10.25 -8.93
N GLY A 99 6.68 9.09 -9.54
CA GLY A 99 5.55 8.18 -9.74
C GLY A 99 5.57 7.08 -8.67
N PHE A 100 4.44 6.39 -8.54
CA PHE A 100 4.26 5.30 -7.57
C PHE A 100 3.63 4.09 -8.25
N LEU A 101 4.27 2.93 -8.08
CA LEU A 101 3.76 1.64 -8.50
C LEU A 101 3.31 0.86 -7.26
N ILE A 102 2.01 0.68 -7.10
CA ILE A 102 1.40 -0.10 -6.03
C ILE A 102 1.11 -1.50 -6.56
N LYS A 103 1.69 -2.52 -5.93
CA LYS A 103 1.52 -3.93 -6.29
C LYS A 103 0.85 -4.70 -5.16
N GLU A 104 -0.29 -5.30 -5.41
CA GLU A 104 -0.87 -6.27 -4.46
C GLU A 104 0.01 -7.51 -4.36
N LYS A 105 0.19 -8.02 -3.15
CA LYS A 105 0.84 -9.31 -2.93
C LYS A 105 -0.16 -10.44 -3.10
N LYS A 106 0.30 -11.55 -3.66
CA LYS A 106 -0.52 -12.74 -3.84
C LYS A 106 -1.00 -13.23 -2.47
N LEU A 107 -2.31 -13.21 -2.29
CA LEU A 107 -2.92 -13.73 -1.06
C LEU A 107 -2.92 -15.27 -1.05
N PRO A 108 -2.91 -15.88 0.15
CA PRO A 108 -3.11 -17.33 0.30
C PRO A 108 -4.42 -17.78 -0.35
N ARG A 109 -4.47 -19.01 -0.86
CA ARG A 109 -5.68 -19.61 -1.44
C ARG A 109 -6.84 -19.62 -0.45
N LYS A 110 -8.06 -19.58 -0.94
CA LYS A 110 -9.27 -19.67 -0.11
C LYS A 110 -9.57 -21.14 0.21
N LEU A 111 -9.62 -21.47 1.48
CA LEU A 111 -9.97 -22.81 1.92
C LEU A 111 -11.49 -23.04 1.84
N ASP A 112 -11.90 -24.13 1.20
CA ASP A 112 -13.23 -24.70 1.30
C ASP A 112 -13.28 -25.57 2.59
N LYS A 113 -13.78 -24.96 3.66
CA LYS A 113 -13.79 -25.64 4.98
C LYS A 113 -14.67 -26.88 5.00
N GLU A 114 -15.79 -26.88 4.29
CA GLU A 114 -16.72 -28.04 4.25
C GLU A 114 -16.03 -29.24 3.59
N LYS A 115 -15.37 -29.02 2.44
CA LYS A 115 -14.59 -30.08 1.80
C LYS A 115 -13.44 -30.58 2.66
N ALA A 116 -12.72 -29.65 3.34
CA ALA A 116 -11.63 -30.05 4.22
C ALA A 116 -12.10 -30.90 5.39
N ILE A 117 -13.25 -30.58 5.98
CA ILE A 117 -13.89 -31.38 7.04
C ILE A 117 -14.33 -32.75 6.49
N ASN A 118 -15.01 -32.78 5.35
CA ASN A 118 -15.51 -34.04 4.74
C ASN A 118 -14.37 -35.00 4.36
N LEU A 119 -13.18 -34.48 4.06
CA LEU A 119 -11.96 -35.24 3.80
C LEU A 119 -11.12 -35.48 5.06
N ASN A 120 -11.70 -35.27 6.26
CA ASN A 120 -11.06 -35.47 7.56
C ASN A 120 -9.68 -34.81 7.71
N ILE A 121 -9.49 -33.62 7.09
CA ILE A 121 -8.23 -32.89 7.21
C ILE A 121 -8.21 -32.13 8.55
N PRO A 122 -7.21 -32.37 9.41
CA PRO A 122 -7.11 -31.66 10.67
C PRO A 122 -6.91 -30.14 10.46
N ALA A 123 -7.55 -29.30 11.29
CA ALA A 123 -7.49 -27.84 11.19
C ALA A 123 -6.05 -27.27 11.25
N ALA A 124 -5.13 -27.98 11.90
CA ALA A 124 -3.72 -27.62 11.95
C ALA A 124 -3.07 -27.52 10.55
N PHE A 125 -3.60 -28.21 9.54
CA PHE A 125 -3.06 -28.19 8.17
C PHE A 125 -3.71 -27.13 7.26
N TYR A 126 -4.74 -26.43 7.72
CA TYR A 126 -5.47 -25.47 6.90
C TYR A 126 -4.58 -24.30 6.40
N SER A 127 -3.63 -23.87 7.20
CA SER A 127 -2.67 -22.85 6.79
C SER A 127 -1.76 -23.33 5.66
N SER A 128 -1.25 -24.56 5.75
CA SER A 128 -0.41 -25.17 4.73
C SER A 128 -1.15 -25.34 3.40
N LEU A 129 -2.40 -25.80 3.46
CA LEU A 129 -3.27 -25.92 2.27
C LEU A 129 -3.48 -24.56 1.58
N LYS A 130 -3.70 -23.48 2.36
CA LYS A 130 -3.83 -22.12 1.81
C LYS A 130 -2.55 -21.62 1.15
N MET A 131 -1.39 -22.07 1.63
CA MET A 131 -0.10 -21.75 1.05
C MET A 131 0.23 -22.56 -0.21
N GLY A 132 -0.59 -23.56 -0.53
CA GLY A 132 -0.44 -24.37 -1.75
C GLY A 132 0.15 -25.75 -1.53
N TYR A 133 0.41 -26.16 -0.28
CA TYR A 133 0.90 -27.48 0.04
C TYR A 133 -0.24 -28.51 0.10
N ASP A 134 0.05 -29.72 -0.29
CA ASP A 134 -0.90 -30.84 -0.19
C ASP A 134 -0.90 -31.44 1.23
N TYR A 135 -1.97 -32.15 1.58
CA TYR A 135 -2.07 -32.84 2.86
C TYR A 135 -1.86 -34.36 2.65
N THR A 136 -0.96 -34.96 3.42
CA THR A 136 -0.76 -36.41 3.46
C THR A 136 -1.30 -36.95 4.79
N ALA A 137 -2.25 -37.84 4.73
CA ALA A 137 -2.82 -38.49 5.89
C ALA A 137 -1.90 -39.60 6.44
N LYS A 138 -2.19 -40.08 7.66
CA LYS A 138 -1.36 -41.11 8.33
C LYS A 138 -1.31 -42.47 7.59
N ASP A 139 -2.31 -42.74 6.79
CA ASP A 139 -2.39 -43.95 5.96
C ASP A 139 -1.66 -43.81 4.61
N GLY A 140 -1.00 -42.65 4.38
CA GLY A 140 -0.28 -42.36 3.14
C GLY A 140 -1.15 -41.76 2.02
N SER A 141 -2.47 -41.64 2.22
CA SER A 141 -3.33 -40.97 1.22
C SER A 141 -3.03 -39.49 1.11
N VAL A 142 -3.08 -38.98 -0.11
CA VAL A 142 -2.76 -37.58 -0.41
C VAL A 142 -4.02 -36.81 -0.85
N VAL A 143 -4.32 -35.72 -0.17
CA VAL A 143 -5.34 -34.76 -0.60
C VAL A 143 -4.64 -33.54 -1.20
N TYR A 144 -4.83 -33.35 -2.50
CA TYR A 144 -4.25 -32.22 -3.20
C TYR A 144 -4.93 -30.91 -2.79
N ASN A 145 -4.15 -29.86 -2.56
CA ASN A 145 -4.68 -28.58 -2.10
C ASN A 145 -5.75 -28.00 -3.02
N LYS A 146 -5.63 -28.23 -4.33
CA LYS A 146 -6.60 -27.79 -5.34
C LYS A 146 -8.00 -28.38 -5.16
N GLN A 147 -8.13 -29.51 -4.48
CA GLN A 147 -9.43 -30.14 -4.21
C GLN A 147 -10.20 -29.41 -3.12
N VAL A 148 -9.48 -28.82 -2.17
CA VAL A 148 -10.05 -28.19 -0.96
C VAL A 148 -9.78 -26.69 -0.87
N THR A 149 -9.18 -26.09 -1.90
CA THR A 149 -8.92 -24.64 -1.95
C THR A 149 -9.27 -24.06 -3.31
N LEU A 150 -9.68 -22.80 -3.30
CA LEU A 150 -9.89 -22.01 -4.50
C LEU A 150 -8.76 -20.98 -4.66
N PRO A 151 -8.32 -20.69 -5.89
CA PRO A 151 -7.38 -19.58 -6.11
C PRO A 151 -8.03 -18.27 -5.72
N ASN A 152 -7.24 -17.33 -5.22
CA ASN A 152 -7.68 -15.94 -5.11
C ASN A 152 -7.70 -15.29 -6.49
N SER A 153 -8.37 -14.13 -6.56
CA SER A 153 -8.24 -13.25 -7.73
C SER A 153 -6.77 -12.93 -7.98
N PRO A 154 -6.35 -12.74 -9.23
CA PRO A 154 -5.01 -12.27 -9.55
C PRO A 154 -4.66 -11.01 -8.75
N ALA A 155 -3.42 -10.91 -8.30
CA ALA A 155 -2.90 -9.68 -7.71
C ALA A 155 -2.99 -8.56 -8.76
N LYS A 156 -3.37 -7.37 -8.31
CA LYS A 156 -3.51 -6.19 -9.16
C LYS A 156 -2.35 -5.25 -8.92
N SER A 157 -2.03 -4.46 -9.94
CA SER A 157 -1.12 -3.33 -9.82
C SER A 157 -1.82 -2.03 -10.21
N TYR A 158 -1.37 -0.94 -9.65
CA TYR A 158 -1.81 0.41 -9.98
C TYR A 158 -0.59 1.31 -10.10
N VAL A 159 -0.49 2.07 -11.19
CA VAL A 159 0.59 3.01 -11.44
C VAL A 159 0.04 4.43 -11.43
N TYR A 160 0.63 5.28 -10.64
CA TYR A 160 0.41 6.72 -10.66
C TYR A 160 1.65 7.41 -11.22
N CYS A 161 1.55 7.96 -12.43
CA CYS A 161 2.68 8.54 -13.14
C CYS A 161 2.91 10.04 -12.84
N ALA A 162 1.98 10.69 -12.14
CA ALA A 162 2.01 12.13 -11.87
C ALA A 162 2.18 12.97 -13.16
N ASP A 163 2.81 14.15 -13.05
CA ASP A 163 3.16 14.97 -14.19
C ASP A 163 4.42 14.44 -14.88
N THR A 164 4.35 14.30 -16.18
CA THR A 164 5.48 13.80 -16.97
C THR A 164 5.33 14.17 -18.45
N ILE A 165 6.43 14.37 -19.14
CA ILE A 165 6.44 14.29 -20.60
C ILE A 165 6.37 12.82 -21.02
N TYR A 166 6.21 12.54 -22.30
CA TYR A 166 6.25 11.18 -22.82
C TYR A 166 7.56 10.47 -22.46
N ASP A 167 7.46 9.28 -21.84
CA ASP A 167 8.60 8.46 -21.45
C ASP A 167 8.25 6.98 -21.60
N GLU A 168 8.94 6.29 -22.51
CA GLU A 168 8.72 4.87 -22.79
C GLU A 168 8.98 3.95 -21.59
N ARG A 169 9.85 4.37 -20.66
CA ARG A 169 10.10 3.62 -19.42
C ARG A 169 8.82 3.40 -18.61
N LEU A 170 7.91 4.41 -18.62
CA LEU A 170 6.64 4.33 -17.91
C LEU A 170 5.73 3.23 -18.46
N ILE A 171 5.79 2.96 -19.75
CA ILE A 171 5.05 1.87 -20.38
C ILE A 171 5.53 0.51 -19.82
N ASN A 172 6.83 0.34 -19.64
CA ASN A 172 7.39 -0.89 -19.08
C ASN A 172 7.08 -1.04 -17.59
N ILE A 173 7.10 0.05 -16.83
CA ILE A 173 6.69 0.07 -15.41
C ILE A 173 5.21 -0.32 -15.29
N ALA A 174 4.34 0.19 -16.17
CA ALA A 174 2.91 -0.07 -16.13
C ALA A 174 2.51 -1.49 -16.58
N LYS A 175 3.40 -2.22 -17.28
CA LYS A 175 3.15 -3.61 -17.72
C LYS A 175 3.50 -4.65 -16.65
N ASN A 176 4.27 -4.28 -15.63
CA ASN A 176 4.72 -5.14 -14.52
C ASN A 176 3.79 -5.02 -13.31
#